data_99633996f96ede5a71300a50a0cf5a7f
#
_entry.id   99633996f96ede5a71300a50a0cf5a7f
#
_cell.length_a   1.000
_cell.length_b   1.000
_cell.length_c   1.000
_cell.angle_alpha   90.00
_cell.angle_beta   90.00
_cell.angle_gamma   90.00
#
_symmetry.space_group_name_H-M   'P 1'
#
loop_
_entity.id
_entity.type
_entity.pdbx_description
1 polymer ?
#
loop_
_entity_poly.entity_id
_entity_poly.type
_entity_poly.pdbx_seq_one_letter_code
_entity_poly.pdbx_strand_id
1 'polypeptide(L)'
;MLGRAVATVIVAILIASASFGQDRGPVTNLPMPRFVSLKAAEGNVRRGPSLTHRIDWVFTRRDMPLEVTAEYGHWRRVRDRDGQGGWVHYSLLSGVRTVIVERDMLTLFAQPDPKARENAQLEMGVIARLGECGPEWCRLTADGQRGWARKETLWGVNLEEIRE
;
A
#
# COMPACT_ATOMS: atom_id res chain seq x y z
N MET A 1 54.75 -9.15 49.11
CA MET A 1 54.16 -9.59 47.84
C MET A 1 52.68 -9.15 47.80
N LEU A 2 52.38 -8.06 47.14
CA LEU A 2 51.01 -7.53 47.03
C LEU A 2 50.38 -8.06 45.74
N GLY A 3 49.34 -8.88 45.88
CA GLY A 3 48.51 -9.35 44.75
C GLY A 3 47.48 -8.27 44.42
N ARG A 4 47.56 -7.73 43.20
CA ARG A 4 46.53 -6.79 42.64
C ARG A 4 45.41 -7.62 42.05
N ALA A 5 44.21 -7.55 42.65
CA ALA A 5 42.99 -8.09 42.09
C ALA A 5 42.45 -7.10 41.01
N VAL A 6 42.37 -7.56 39.77
CA VAL A 6 41.75 -6.82 38.68
C VAL A 6 40.28 -7.18 38.67
N ALA A 7 39.42 -6.22 39.02
CA ALA A 7 37.98 -6.40 38.92
C ALA A 7 37.52 -6.06 37.48
N THR A 8 37.12 -7.07 36.75
CA THR A 8 36.53 -6.91 35.39
C THR A 8 35.05 -6.50 35.52
N VAL A 9 34.73 -5.26 35.20
CA VAL A 9 33.34 -4.77 35.14
C VAL A 9 32.79 -5.13 33.78
N ILE A 10 31.85 -6.06 33.74
CA ILE A 10 31.07 -6.40 32.53
C ILE A 10 29.91 -5.44 32.48
N VAL A 11 29.99 -4.46 31.54
CA VAL A 11 28.88 -3.58 31.22
C VAL A 11 27.93 -4.30 30.26
N ALA A 12 26.80 -4.80 30.75
CA ALA A 12 25.73 -5.36 29.93
C ALA A 12 24.96 -4.22 29.24
N ILE A 13 25.18 -4.03 27.94
CA ILE A 13 24.40 -3.11 27.11
C ILE A 13 23.06 -3.77 26.82
N LEU A 14 22.00 -3.32 27.50
CA LEU A 14 20.62 -3.64 27.20
C LEU A 14 20.23 -2.90 25.91
N ILE A 15 20.24 -3.61 24.78
CA ILE A 15 19.66 -3.11 23.52
C ILE A 15 18.15 -3.20 23.68
N ALA A 16 17.50 -2.11 24.03
CA ALA A 16 16.04 -1.99 23.99
C ALA A 16 15.62 -1.97 22.51
N SER A 17 15.11 -3.10 22.03
CA SER A 17 14.46 -3.20 20.73
C SER A 17 13.18 -2.36 20.79
N ALA A 18 13.20 -1.18 20.20
CA ALA A 18 12.00 -0.37 19.99
C ALA A 18 11.10 -1.15 19.02
N SER A 19 10.08 -1.82 19.54
CA SER A 19 9.00 -2.36 18.73
C SER A 19 8.22 -1.17 18.19
N PHE A 20 8.44 -0.82 16.94
CA PHE A 20 7.56 0.09 16.21
C PHE A 20 6.24 -0.64 16.01
N GLY A 21 5.30 -0.48 16.94
CA GLY A 21 3.93 -0.92 16.77
C GLY A 21 3.36 -0.22 15.54
N GLN A 22 2.87 -0.98 14.57
CA GLN A 22 2.19 -0.40 13.42
C GLN A 22 0.96 0.36 13.93
N ASP A 23 0.84 1.63 13.54
CA ASP A 23 -0.31 2.45 13.89
C ASP A 23 -1.59 1.80 13.37
N ARG A 24 -2.66 1.83 14.18
CA ARG A 24 -3.95 1.28 13.81
C ARG A 24 -5.01 2.37 13.71
N GLY A 25 -5.89 2.22 12.75
CA GLY A 25 -6.99 3.15 12.56
C GLY A 25 -7.94 3.17 13.77
N PRO A 26 -8.29 4.35 14.28
CA PRO A 26 -9.12 4.49 15.50
C PRO A 26 -10.57 4.01 15.32
N VAL A 27 -11.01 3.82 14.08
CA VAL A 27 -12.39 3.37 13.77
C VAL A 27 -12.42 1.89 13.39
N THR A 28 -11.53 1.45 12.51
CA THR A 28 -11.54 0.09 11.98
C THR A 28 -10.59 -0.86 12.70
N ASN A 29 -9.65 -0.34 13.47
CA ASN A 29 -8.54 -1.08 14.05
C ASN A 29 -7.67 -1.82 13.01
N LEU A 30 -7.72 -1.40 11.74
CA LEU A 30 -6.88 -1.93 10.69
C LEU A 30 -5.52 -1.20 10.68
N PRO A 31 -4.46 -1.83 10.14
CA PRO A 31 -3.16 -1.19 10.00
C PRO A 31 -3.23 0.13 9.23
N MET A 32 -2.38 1.08 9.61
CA MET A 32 -2.27 2.38 8.98
C MET A 32 -0.79 2.72 8.71
N PRO A 33 -0.45 3.31 7.55
CA PRO A 33 -1.31 3.49 6.38
C PRO A 33 -1.67 2.14 5.71
N ARG A 34 -2.74 2.13 4.92
CA ARG A 34 -3.14 0.94 4.16
C ARG A 34 -3.73 1.31 2.81
N PHE A 35 -3.68 0.38 1.86
CA PHE A 35 -4.27 0.57 0.54
C PHE A 35 -5.70 0.01 0.45
N VAL A 36 -6.54 0.74 -0.27
CA VAL A 36 -7.91 0.41 -0.66
C VAL A 36 -8.10 0.77 -2.12
N SER A 37 -9.26 0.50 -2.70
CA SER A 37 -9.60 0.98 -4.04
C SER A 37 -10.88 1.82 -4.05
N LEU A 38 -11.02 2.69 -5.04
CA LEU A 38 -12.24 3.44 -5.27
C LEU A 38 -13.31 2.51 -5.87
N LYS A 39 -14.37 2.24 -5.13
CA LYS A 39 -15.48 1.38 -5.56
C LYS A 39 -16.38 2.07 -6.57
N ALA A 40 -16.63 3.37 -6.37
CA ALA A 40 -17.51 4.17 -7.19
C ALA A 40 -16.85 4.63 -8.49
N ALA A 41 -17.63 5.00 -9.49
CA ALA A 41 -17.12 5.61 -10.70
C ALA A 41 -16.60 7.03 -10.44
N GLU A 42 -17.20 7.71 -9.46
CA GLU A 42 -16.81 9.03 -8.99
C GLU A 42 -16.77 9.06 -7.46
N GLY A 43 -15.78 9.74 -6.90
CA GLY A 43 -15.61 9.91 -5.46
C GLY A 43 -15.31 11.35 -5.09
N ASN A 44 -16.25 11.99 -4.39
CA ASN A 44 -16.04 13.33 -3.85
C ASN A 44 -15.02 13.30 -2.71
N VAL A 45 -14.00 14.11 -2.85
CA VAL A 45 -12.93 14.31 -1.88
C VAL A 45 -13.15 15.67 -1.21
N ARG A 46 -13.31 15.64 0.10
CA ARG A 46 -13.64 16.84 0.89
C ARG A 46 -12.44 17.30 1.73
N ARG A 47 -12.47 18.57 2.08
CA ARG A 47 -11.45 19.19 2.94
C ARG A 47 -11.46 18.62 4.35
N GLY A 48 -12.58 18.16 4.84
CA GLY A 48 -12.75 17.59 6.17
C GLY A 48 -13.78 16.46 6.22
N PRO A 49 -13.87 15.76 7.37
CA PRO A 49 -14.66 14.56 7.52
C PRO A 49 -16.13 14.82 7.83
N SER A 50 -16.82 15.58 6.96
CA SER A 50 -18.28 15.75 6.99
C SER A 50 -18.82 16.21 5.64
N LEU A 51 -20.14 16.08 5.44
CA LEU A 51 -20.82 16.55 4.25
C LEU A 51 -20.85 18.07 4.12
N THR A 52 -20.63 18.80 5.20
CA THR A 52 -20.58 20.27 5.23
C THR A 52 -19.27 20.85 4.71
N HIS A 53 -18.23 20.03 4.65
CA HIS A 53 -16.95 20.47 4.11
C HIS A 53 -16.99 20.52 2.58
N ARG A 54 -16.33 21.54 2.04
CA ARG A 54 -16.16 21.73 0.61
C ARG A 54 -15.52 20.54 -0.07
N ILE A 55 -16.02 20.23 -1.28
CA ILE A 55 -15.38 19.28 -2.19
C ILE A 55 -14.20 20.02 -2.86
N ASP A 56 -12.99 19.53 -2.63
CA ASP A 56 -11.76 20.09 -3.21
C ASP A 56 -11.32 19.30 -4.45
N TRP A 57 -11.73 18.03 -4.59
CA TRP A 57 -11.32 17.12 -5.64
C TRP A 57 -12.41 16.09 -5.95
N VAL A 58 -12.38 15.51 -7.16
CA VAL A 58 -13.24 14.37 -7.54
C VAL A 58 -12.36 13.31 -8.19
N PHE A 59 -12.33 12.12 -7.61
CA PHE A 59 -11.75 10.96 -8.27
C PHE A 59 -12.73 10.37 -9.26
N THR A 60 -12.28 10.08 -10.49
CA THR A 60 -13.15 9.62 -11.60
C THR A 60 -12.73 8.29 -12.19
N ARG A 61 -11.74 7.61 -11.60
CA ARG A 61 -11.28 6.28 -12.05
C ARG A 61 -11.71 5.21 -11.07
N ARG A 62 -12.69 4.39 -11.49
CA ARG A 62 -13.07 3.17 -10.74
C ARG A 62 -11.84 2.28 -10.53
N ASP A 63 -11.81 1.60 -9.40
CA ASP A 63 -10.75 0.67 -8.98
C ASP A 63 -9.37 1.32 -8.78
N MET A 64 -9.23 2.64 -8.92
CA MET A 64 -7.94 3.27 -8.62
C MET A 64 -7.52 2.98 -7.18
N PRO A 65 -6.25 2.59 -6.93
CA PRO A 65 -5.75 2.42 -5.59
C PRO A 65 -5.65 3.77 -4.87
N LEU A 66 -5.92 3.75 -3.58
CA LEU A 66 -5.85 4.89 -2.67
C LEU A 66 -5.21 4.45 -1.36
N GLU A 67 -4.36 5.29 -0.80
CA GLU A 67 -3.77 5.04 0.51
C GLU A 67 -4.56 5.75 1.59
N VAL A 68 -5.10 5.00 2.55
CA VAL A 68 -5.79 5.55 3.74
C VAL A 68 -4.75 5.97 4.75
N THR A 69 -4.76 7.25 5.12
CA THR A 69 -3.80 7.86 6.06
C THR A 69 -4.42 8.28 7.39
N ALA A 70 -5.74 8.41 7.47
CA ALA A 70 -6.47 8.70 8.70
C ALA A 70 -7.92 8.22 8.63
N GLU A 71 -8.56 8.07 9.80
CA GLU A 71 -9.95 7.69 9.94
C GLU A 71 -10.67 8.61 10.92
N TYR A 72 -11.92 8.96 10.61
CA TYR A 72 -12.82 9.66 11.50
C TYR A 72 -14.27 9.27 11.19
N GLY A 73 -14.95 8.58 12.08
CA GLY A 73 -16.31 8.08 11.87
C GLY A 73 -16.46 7.34 10.55
N HIS A 74 -17.34 7.80 9.69
CA HIS A 74 -17.58 7.25 8.36
C HIS A 74 -16.60 7.75 7.28
N TRP A 75 -15.60 8.53 7.65
CA TRP A 75 -14.68 9.17 6.73
C TRP A 75 -13.29 8.55 6.78
N ARG A 76 -12.65 8.51 5.61
CA ARG A 76 -11.25 8.08 5.46
C ARG A 76 -10.49 9.19 4.76
N ARG A 77 -9.38 9.61 5.34
CA ARG A 77 -8.45 10.49 4.64
C ARG A 77 -7.62 9.64 3.71
N VAL A 78 -7.66 9.96 2.43
CA VAL A 78 -6.97 9.18 1.39
C VAL A 78 -6.07 10.08 0.57
N ARG A 79 -5.07 9.48 -0.07
CA ARG A 79 -4.27 10.09 -1.12
C ARG A 79 -4.07 9.10 -2.27
N ASP A 80 -3.93 9.65 -3.48
CA ASP A 80 -3.53 8.90 -4.67
C ASP A 80 -1.99 8.85 -4.81
N ARG A 81 -1.52 8.27 -5.92
CA ARG A 81 -0.08 8.16 -6.22
C ARG A 81 0.62 9.52 -6.37
N ASP A 82 -0.10 10.55 -6.77
CA ASP A 82 0.42 11.91 -6.99
C ASP A 82 0.30 12.78 -5.73
N GLY A 83 -0.20 12.20 -4.62
CA GLY A 83 -0.39 12.87 -3.35
C GLY A 83 -1.68 13.70 -3.26
N GLN A 84 -2.54 13.67 -4.29
CA GLN A 84 -3.83 14.34 -4.27
C GLN A 84 -4.81 13.56 -3.40
N GLY A 85 -5.59 14.25 -2.59
CA GLY A 85 -6.55 13.58 -1.73
C GLY A 85 -7.22 14.47 -0.71
N GLY A 86 -7.80 13.83 0.27
CA GLY A 86 -8.58 14.43 1.35
C GLY A 86 -9.53 13.40 1.95
N TRP A 87 -10.70 13.83 2.42
CA TRP A 87 -11.65 12.99 3.10
C TRP A 87 -12.72 12.44 2.15
N VAL A 88 -12.85 11.12 2.13
CA VAL A 88 -13.80 10.36 1.31
C VAL A 88 -14.68 9.53 2.22
N HIS A 89 -15.98 9.44 1.92
CA HIS A 89 -16.89 8.58 2.66
C HIS A 89 -16.54 7.10 2.41
N TYR A 90 -16.53 6.29 3.46
CA TYR A 90 -16.08 4.89 3.39
C TYR A 90 -16.88 4.04 2.39
N SER A 91 -18.14 4.36 2.14
CA SER A 91 -19.00 3.62 1.20
C SER A 91 -18.54 3.72 -0.26
N LEU A 92 -17.69 4.70 -0.59
CA LEU A 92 -17.08 4.86 -1.91
C LEU A 92 -15.80 4.02 -2.08
N LEU A 93 -15.35 3.38 -1.02
CA LEU A 93 -14.11 2.60 -0.97
C LEU A 93 -14.39 1.10 -0.90
N SER A 94 -13.42 0.32 -1.36
CA SER A 94 -13.45 -1.15 -1.33
C SER A 94 -12.13 -1.68 -0.77
N GLY A 95 -12.21 -2.78 -0.02
CA GLY A 95 -11.04 -3.56 0.40
C GLY A 95 -10.39 -4.37 -0.73
N VAL A 96 -10.98 -4.39 -1.93
CA VAL A 96 -10.36 -5.01 -3.10
C VAL A 96 -9.06 -4.27 -3.41
N ARG A 97 -7.97 -5.03 -3.48
CA ARG A 97 -6.65 -4.45 -3.69
C ARG A 97 -6.35 -4.32 -5.18
N THR A 98 -5.93 -3.13 -5.54
CA THR A 98 -5.47 -2.79 -6.89
C THR A 98 -4.16 -2.03 -6.80
N VAL A 99 -3.45 -1.96 -7.91
CA VAL A 99 -2.20 -1.23 -8.07
C VAL A 99 -2.22 -0.42 -9.37
N ILE A 100 -1.41 0.63 -9.44
CA ILE A 100 -1.10 1.35 -10.67
C ILE A 100 0.28 0.93 -11.15
N VAL A 101 0.41 0.63 -12.43
CA VAL A 101 1.68 0.37 -13.10
C VAL A 101 2.46 1.68 -13.22
N GLU A 102 3.67 1.71 -12.67
CA GLU A 102 4.55 2.88 -12.67
C GLU A 102 5.67 2.82 -13.72
N ARG A 103 5.79 1.71 -14.41
CA ARG A 103 6.76 1.48 -15.47
C ARG A 103 6.05 1.28 -16.80
N ASP A 104 6.51 1.98 -17.83
CA ASP A 104 5.98 1.77 -19.17
C ASP A 104 6.35 0.38 -19.72
N MET A 105 5.42 -0.22 -20.47
CA MET A 105 5.57 -1.56 -21.03
C MET A 105 6.00 -2.61 -19.98
N LEU A 106 5.38 -2.56 -18.79
CA LEU A 106 5.65 -3.52 -17.73
C LEU A 106 5.31 -4.94 -18.16
N THR A 107 6.30 -5.81 -18.22
CA THR A 107 6.10 -7.22 -18.57
C THR A 107 5.48 -8.00 -17.42
N LEU A 108 4.43 -8.76 -17.73
CA LEU A 108 3.85 -9.77 -16.86
C LEU A 108 4.42 -11.14 -17.22
N PHE A 109 5.09 -11.78 -16.28
CA PHE A 109 5.69 -13.10 -16.47
C PHE A 109 4.75 -14.23 -16.01
N ALA A 110 4.89 -15.41 -16.60
CA ALA A 110 4.14 -16.60 -16.20
C ALA A 110 4.45 -17.06 -14.78
N GLN A 111 5.66 -16.77 -14.29
CA GLN A 111 6.15 -17.09 -12.94
C GLN A 111 6.95 -15.90 -12.39
N PRO A 112 7.20 -15.83 -11.08
CA PRO A 112 8.00 -14.76 -10.47
C PRO A 112 9.50 -14.93 -10.76
N ASP A 113 9.85 -14.95 -12.02
CA ASP A 113 11.20 -15.13 -12.54
C ASP A 113 11.37 -14.28 -13.81
N PRO A 114 12.42 -13.43 -13.92
CA PRO A 114 12.66 -12.60 -15.09
C PRO A 114 13.02 -13.41 -16.36
N LYS A 115 13.30 -14.69 -16.23
CA LYS A 115 13.56 -15.62 -17.34
C LYS A 115 12.33 -16.43 -17.75
N ALA A 116 11.22 -16.29 -16.99
CA ALA A 116 9.98 -16.97 -17.32
C ALA A 116 9.37 -16.42 -18.61
N ARG A 117 8.45 -17.19 -19.20
CA ARG A 117 7.70 -16.76 -20.38
C ARG A 117 6.94 -15.45 -20.08
N GLU A 118 6.97 -14.53 -21.00
CA GLU A 118 6.17 -13.32 -20.99
C GLU A 118 4.72 -13.63 -21.39
N ASN A 119 3.76 -13.18 -20.61
CA ASN A 119 2.34 -13.35 -20.88
C ASN A 119 1.71 -12.13 -21.56
N ALA A 120 2.08 -10.93 -21.10
CA ALA A 120 1.54 -9.65 -21.56
C ALA A 120 2.47 -8.50 -21.18
N GLN A 121 2.19 -7.32 -21.71
CA GLN A 121 2.80 -6.06 -21.28
C GLN A 121 1.69 -5.07 -20.91
N LEU A 122 1.92 -4.30 -19.87
CA LEU A 122 1.00 -3.26 -19.39
C LEU A 122 1.64 -1.88 -19.57
N GLU A 123 0.87 -0.95 -20.08
CA GLU A 123 1.27 0.45 -20.18
C GLU A 123 1.34 1.10 -18.79
N MET A 124 2.16 2.14 -18.66
CA MET A 124 2.17 2.98 -17.46
C MET A 124 0.78 3.55 -17.17
N GLY A 125 0.39 3.56 -15.89
CA GLY A 125 -0.90 4.09 -15.45
C GLY A 125 -2.06 3.09 -15.53
N VAL A 126 -1.84 1.88 -16.06
CA VAL A 126 -2.85 0.81 -16.01
C VAL A 126 -3.14 0.43 -14.57
N ILE A 127 -4.42 0.29 -14.24
CA ILE A 127 -4.88 -0.23 -12.96
C ILE A 127 -5.03 -1.75 -13.09
N ALA A 128 -4.29 -2.47 -12.27
CA ALA A 128 -4.34 -3.94 -12.23
C ALA A 128 -4.85 -4.42 -10.87
N ARG A 129 -5.58 -5.52 -10.86
CA ARG A 129 -5.97 -6.21 -9.63
C ARG A 129 -4.76 -6.90 -9.02
N LEU A 130 -4.55 -6.67 -7.72
CA LEU A 130 -3.46 -7.28 -6.96
C LEU A 130 -3.91 -8.65 -6.44
N GLY A 131 -3.14 -9.68 -6.75
CA GLY A 131 -3.26 -11.03 -6.23
C GLY A 131 -2.23 -11.33 -5.15
N GLU A 132 -1.62 -12.50 -5.24
CA GLU A 132 -0.53 -12.94 -4.37
C GLU A 132 0.69 -12.04 -4.48
N CYS A 133 1.39 -11.82 -3.36
CA CYS A 133 2.66 -11.12 -3.31
C CYS A 133 3.67 -11.89 -2.46
N GLY A 134 4.78 -12.27 -3.08
CA GLY A 134 5.97 -12.72 -2.40
C GLY A 134 6.88 -11.55 -2.00
N PRO A 135 8.14 -11.81 -1.63
CA PRO A 135 9.07 -10.75 -1.22
C PRO A 135 9.31 -9.68 -2.30
N GLU A 136 9.46 -10.08 -3.57
CA GLU A 136 9.83 -9.18 -4.67
C GLU A 136 8.79 -9.06 -5.77
N TRP A 137 7.87 -10.02 -5.87
CA TRP A 137 6.94 -10.17 -6.98
C TRP A 137 5.50 -10.17 -6.51
N CYS A 138 4.60 -9.58 -7.31
CA CYS A 138 3.16 -9.70 -7.16
C CYS A 138 2.51 -10.23 -8.42
N ARG A 139 1.46 -11.00 -8.24
CA ARG A 139 0.60 -11.49 -9.32
C ARG A 139 -0.46 -10.45 -9.62
N LEU A 140 -0.55 -10.05 -10.88
CA LEU A 140 -1.47 -9.03 -11.36
C LEU A 140 -2.48 -9.61 -12.33
N THR A 141 -3.65 -9.00 -12.39
CA THR A 141 -4.65 -9.25 -13.42
C THR A 141 -5.18 -7.92 -13.95
N ALA A 142 -5.10 -7.71 -15.26
CA ALA A 142 -5.61 -6.54 -15.95
C ALA A 142 -6.16 -6.96 -17.33
N ASP A 143 -7.36 -6.53 -17.68
CA ASP A 143 -8.01 -6.80 -19.00
C ASP A 143 -7.95 -8.28 -19.43
N GLY A 144 -8.16 -9.17 -18.46
CA GLY A 144 -8.12 -10.62 -18.70
C GLY A 144 -6.71 -11.23 -18.77
N GLN A 145 -5.67 -10.41 -18.81
CA GLN A 145 -4.28 -10.85 -18.76
C GLN A 145 -3.83 -11.05 -17.32
N ARG A 146 -3.02 -12.08 -17.09
CA ARG A 146 -2.50 -12.42 -15.75
C ARG A 146 -1.03 -12.76 -15.81
N GLY A 147 -0.28 -12.30 -14.80
CA GLY A 147 1.11 -12.65 -14.65
C GLY A 147 1.76 -11.98 -13.46
N TRP A 148 3.05 -12.21 -13.31
CA TRP A 148 3.87 -11.72 -12.21
C TRP A 148 4.67 -10.50 -12.63
N ALA A 149 4.72 -9.49 -11.78
CA ALA A 149 5.53 -8.28 -11.96
C ALA A 149 6.31 -7.96 -10.69
N ARG A 150 7.39 -7.21 -10.84
CA ARG A 150 8.19 -6.70 -9.72
C ARG A 150 7.39 -5.69 -8.92
N LYS A 151 7.40 -5.85 -7.61
CA LYS A 151 6.68 -5.00 -6.65
C LYS A 151 7.11 -3.53 -6.74
N GLU A 152 8.40 -3.28 -6.96
CA GLU A 152 8.98 -1.95 -7.09
C GLU A 152 8.48 -1.14 -8.30
N THR A 153 7.81 -1.79 -9.25
CA THR A 153 7.21 -1.15 -10.44
C THR A 153 5.74 -0.80 -10.27
N LEU A 154 5.21 -0.92 -9.05
CA LEU A 154 3.80 -0.80 -8.72
C LEU A 154 3.58 0.20 -7.60
N TRP A 155 2.56 1.04 -7.74
CA TRP A 155 2.03 1.81 -6.62
C TRP A 155 0.72 1.20 -6.12
N GLY A 156 0.54 1.09 -4.82
CA GLY A 156 -0.64 0.46 -4.21
C GLY A 156 -0.32 -0.82 -3.43
N VAL A 157 0.96 -1.15 -3.31
CA VAL A 157 1.47 -2.27 -2.51
C VAL A 157 2.75 -1.84 -1.78
N ASN A 158 2.91 -2.25 -0.53
CA ASN A 158 4.15 -2.02 0.21
C ASN A 158 5.22 -3.04 -0.19
N LEU A 159 6.48 -2.62 -0.25
CA LEU A 159 7.59 -3.51 -0.66
C LEU A 159 7.72 -4.73 0.26
N GLU A 160 7.41 -4.57 1.54
CA GLU A 160 7.49 -5.63 2.55
C GLU A 160 6.21 -6.47 2.67
N GLU A 161 5.15 -6.07 1.95
CA GLU A 161 3.85 -6.76 2.04
C GLU A 161 3.92 -8.16 1.43
N ILE A 162 3.57 -9.16 2.22
CA ILE A 162 3.35 -10.53 1.77
C ILE A 162 1.84 -10.78 1.75
N ARG A 163 1.35 -11.40 0.69
CA ARG A 163 -0.08 -11.61 0.46
C ARG A 163 -0.31 -12.96 -0.21
N GLU A 164 -1.20 -13.75 0.37
CA GLU A 164 -1.70 -15.02 -0.17
C GLU A 164 -2.98 -14.84 -0.99
#